data_9f819afe96c3d1b56e3c772970e2a302
#
_entry.id   9f819afe96c3d1b56e3c772970e2a302
#
_cell.length_a   1.000
_cell.length_b   1.000
_cell.length_c   1.000
_cell.angle_alpha   90.00
_cell.angle_beta   90.00
_cell.angle_gamma   90.00
#
_symmetry.space_group_name_H-M   'P 1'
#
loop_
_entity.id
_entity.type
_entity.pdbx_description
1 polymer ?
#
loop_
_entity_poly.entity_id
_entity_poly.type
_entity_poly.pdbx_seq_one_letter_code
_entity_poly.pdbx_strand_id
1 'polypeptide(L)'
;MYDGTMKNVRQQDTATEIQITRAQSEDILSARINQKTDFVYNAKTGELKIGEETFVTDAVILDFSLLFDDVILEMTADCGTITGIFELPEIAEKFCMEKNGSTWKCA
;
A
#
# COMPACT_ATOMS: atom_id res chain seq x y z
N MET A 1 0.34 -19.00 -8.07
CA MET A 1 0.68 -19.01 -6.65
C MET A 1 0.91 -17.59 -6.16
N TYR A 2 0.34 -17.29 -5.06
CA TYR A 2 0.52 -15.99 -4.44
C TYR A 2 1.77 -16.00 -3.58
N ASP A 3 2.58 -14.97 -3.71
CA ASP A 3 3.82 -14.84 -2.97
C ASP A 3 4.02 -13.46 -2.34
N GLY A 4 3.01 -12.59 -2.39
CA GLY A 4 3.02 -11.33 -1.65
C GLY A 4 2.33 -11.50 -0.31
N THR A 5 2.77 -10.80 0.70
CA THR A 5 2.21 -10.90 2.04
C THR A 5 1.95 -9.53 2.65
N MET A 6 0.91 -9.47 3.46
CA MET A 6 0.64 -8.35 4.35
C MET A 6 0.91 -8.84 5.77
N LYS A 7 1.87 -8.25 6.45
CA LYS A 7 2.33 -8.73 7.74
C LYS A 7 2.65 -7.58 8.69
N ASN A 8 2.93 -7.92 9.95
CA ASN A 8 3.30 -6.95 10.98
C ASN A 8 2.30 -5.82 11.11
N VAL A 9 1.01 -6.16 11.06
CA VAL A 9 -0.04 -5.18 11.30
C VAL A 9 -0.02 -4.85 12.79
N ARG A 10 0.23 -3.59 13.12
CA ARG A 10 0.30 -3.13 14.50
C ARG A 10 -0.54 -1.88 14.67
N GLN A 11 -1.16 -1.78 15.82
CA GLN A 11 -1.89 -0.60 16.24
C GLN A 11 -1.22 0.02 17.43
N GLN A 12 -0.91 1.30 17.35
CA GLN A 12 -0.31 2.08 18.43
C GLN A 12 -1.11 3.37 18.57
N ASP A 13 -1.80 3.52 19.69
CA ASP A 13 -2.69 4.66 19.89
C ASP A 13 -3.69 4.76 18.72
N THR A 14 -3.60 5.82 17.91
CA THR A 14 -4.47 6.00 16.75
C THR A 14 -3.82 5.59 15.44
N ALA A 15 -2.59 5.14 15.47
CA ALA A 15 -1.84 4.80 14.26
C ALA A 15 -1.85 3.29 14.01
N THR A 16 -1.95 2.91 12.75
CA THR A 16 -1.89 1.52 12.32
C THR A 16 -0.77 1.37 11.31
N GLU A 17 0.14 0.43 11.55
CA GLU A 17 1.24 0.15 10.63
C GLU A 17 1.00 -1.18 9.92
N ILE A 18 1.15 -1.19 8.60
CA ILE A 18 1.01 -2.36 7.77
C ILE A 18 2.26 -2.51 6.91
N GLN A 19 2.84 -3.71 6.91
CA GLN A 19 3.98 -4.02 6.06
C GLN A 19 3.53 -4.97 4.97
N ILE A 20 3.90 -4.67 3.72
CA ILE A 20 3.51 -5.45 2.57
C ILE A 20 4.77 -5.84 1.78
N THR A 21 4.88 -7.12 1.44
CA THR A 21 5.89 -7.59 0.51
C THR A 21 5.19 -7.91 -0.81
N ARG A 22 5.65 -7.29 -1.89
CA ARG A 22 5.09 -7.51 -3.21
C ARG A 22 5.49 -8.89 -3.74
N ALA A 23 4.57 -9.53 -4.43
CA ALA A 23 4.87 -10.77 -5.14
C ALA A 23 5.82 -10.49 -6.30
N GLN A 24 6.95 -11.18 -6.34
CA GLN A 24 7.92 -11.00 -7.43
C GLN A 24 7.38 -11.43 -8.77
N SER A 25 6.46 -12.38 -8.77
CA SER A 25 5.84 -12.91 -9.98
C SER A 25 4.75 -12.02 -10.54
N GLU A 26 4.35 -10.98 -9.81
CA GLU A 26 3.28 -10.09 -10.23
C GLU A 26 3.79 -8.67 -10.39
N ASP A 27 3.42 -8.04 -11.51
CA ASP A 27 3.84 -6.67 -11.80
C ASP A 27 2.97 -5.64 -11.11
N ILE A 28 1.76 -6.01 -10.70
CA ILE A 28 0.81 -5.07 -10.11
C ILE A 28 0.43 -5.51 -8.71
N LEU A 29 0.63 -4.60 -7.75
CA LEU A 29 0.12 -4.73 -6.40
C LEU A 29 -1.08 -3.80 -6.29
N SER A 30 -2.23 -4.34 -5.92
CA SER A 30 -3.47 -3.58 -5.86
C SER A 30 -4.13 -3.76 -4.50
N ALA A 31 -4.59 -2.64 -3.94
CA ALA A 31 -5.27 -2.63 -2.67
C ALA A 31 -6.27 -1.47 -2.62
N ARG A 32 -7.16 -1.49 -1.64
CA ARG A 32 -8.09 -0.40 -1.41
C ARG A 32 -8.16 -0.04 0.04
N ILE A 33 -8.23 1.27 0.29
CA ILE A 33 -8.41 1.84 1.62
C ILE A 33 -9.88 2.18 1.76
N ASN A 34 -10.54 1.63 2.77
CA ASN A 34 -11.98 1.82 3.03
C ASN A 34 -12.85 1.44 1.83
N GLN A 35 -12.36 0.56 0.96
CA GLN A 35 -13.06 0.13 -0.26
C GLN A 35 -13.34 1.27 -1.24
N LYS A 36 -12.65 2.39 -1.11
CA LYS A 36 -12.87 3.59 -1.93
C LYS A 36 -11.61 4.12 -2.57
N THR A 37 -10.53 4.22 -1.80
CA THR A 37 -9.29 4.82 -2.28
C THR A 37 -8.36 3.73 -2.79
N ASP A 38 -8.00 3.82 -4.06
CA ASP A 38 -7.10 2.85 -4.68
C ASP A 38 -5.67 3.06 -4.21
N PHE A 39 -4.97 1.95 -3.96
CA PHE A 39 -3.54 1.91 -3.75
C PHE A 39 -2.99 0.90 -4.74
N VAL A 40 -2.35 1.38 -5.82
CA VAL A 40 -1.90 0.51 -6.90
C VAL A 40 -0.45 0.82 -7.25
N TYR A 41 0.39 -0.20 -7.24
CA TYR A 41 1.77 -0.08 -7.69
C TYR A 41 1.97 -0.96 -8.91
N ASN A 42 2.55 -0.38 -9.98
CA ASN A 42 2.89 -1.10 -11.19
C ASN A 42 4.41 -1.15 -11.32
N ALA A 43 4.98 -2.34 -11.16
CA ALA A 43 6.43 -2.52 -11.18
C ALA A 43 7.02 -2.33 -12.58
N LYS A 44 6.24 -2.51 -13.63
CA LYS A 44 6.72 -2.32 -15.00
C LYS A 44 6.93 -0.85 -15.34
N THR A 45 6.06 0.02 -14.85
CA THR A 45 6.12 1.44 -15.14
C THR A 45 6.74 2.25 -14.03
N GLY A 46 6.83 1.68 -12.82
CA GLY A 46 7.28 2.39 -11.64
C GLY A 46 6.24 3.32 -11.06
N GLU A 47 5.00 3.22 -11.51
CA GLU A 47 3.95 4.12 -11.09
C GLU A 47 3.25 3.60 -9.83
N LEU A 48 3.15 4.47 -8.82
CA LEU A 48 2.39 4.22 -7.61
C LEU A 48 1.25 5.22 -7.57
N LYS A 49 0.03 4.72 -7.51
CA LYS A 49 -1.15 5.56 -7.47
C LYS A 49 -1.87 5.36 -6.14
N ILE A 50 -2.14 6.46 -5.45
CA ILE A 50 -2.89 6.46 -4.20
C ILE A 50 -4.02 7.49 -4.35
N GLY A 51 -5.25 6.99 -4.50
CA GLY A 51 -6.38 7.84 -4.82
C GLY A 51 -6.16 8.55 -6.15
N GLU A 52 -6.12 9.87 -6.13
CA GLU A 52 -5.90 10.67 -7.34
C GLU A 52 -4.45 11.09 -7.52
N GLU A 53 -3.59 10.78 -6.56
CA GLU A 53 -2.19 11.14 -6.63
C GLU A 53 -1.38 10.06 -7.30
N THR A 54 -0.47 10.45 -8.18
CA THR A 54 0.40 9.53 -8.90
C THR A 54 1.86 9.88 -8.60
N PHE A 55 2.63 8.85 -8.33
CA PHE A 55 4.03 8.97 -7.98
C PHE A 55 4.80 7.98 -8.85
N VAL A 56 5.89 8.42 -9.48
CA VAL A 56 6.67 7.56 -10.36
C VAL A 56 8.08 7.42 -9.82
N THR A 57 8.58 6.19 -9.79
CA THR A 57 9.93 5.91 -9.32
C THR A 57 10.66 5.02 -10.31
N ASP A 58 11.98 5.20 -10.41
CA ASP A 58 12.83 4.35 -11.24
C ASP A 58 13.17 3.04 -10.54
N ALA A 59 12.97 2.98 -9.23
CA ALA A 59 13.29 1.78 -8.46
C ALA A 59 12.16 0.76 -8.56
N VAL A 60 12.53 -0.52 -8.54
CA VAL A 60 11.55 -1.60 -8.43
C VAL A 60 11.33 -1.85 -6.94
N ILE A 61 10.14 -1.54 -6.46
CA ILE A 61 9.80 -1.65 -5.04
C ILE A 61 9.31 -3.05 -4.75
N LEU A 62 9.86 -3.67 -3.72
CA LEU A 62 9.43 -4.97 -3.25
C LEU A 62 8.66 -4.86 -1.93
N ASP A 63 9.15 -4.04 -1.02
CA ASP A 63 8.57 -3.90 0.31
C ASP A 63 7.99 -2.51 0.52
N PHE A 64 6.78 -2.48 1.10
CA PHE A 64 6.12 -1.24 1.50
C PHE A 64 5.84 -1.27 2.99
N SER A 65 6.02 -0.13 3.63
CA SER A 65 5.57 0.08 5.00
C SER A 65 4.59 1.24 4.98
N LEU A 66 3.37 1.00 5.44
CA LEU A 66 2.30 1.98 5.45
C LEU A 66 1.93 2.31 6.88
N LEU A 67 1.97 3.57 7.23
CA LEU A 67 1.54 4.04 8.54
C LEU A 67 0.35 4.95 8.36
N PHE A 68 -0.79 4.51 8.87
CA PHE A 68 -2.04 5.27 8.82
C PHE A 68 -2.25 5.95 10.16
N ASP A 69 -2.32 7.28 10.15
CA ASP A 69 -2.58 8.06 11.35
C ASP A 69 -3.62 9.12 11.00
N ASP A 70 -4.83 8.96 11.51
CA ASP A 70 -5.96 9.82 11.17
C ASP A 70 -6.17 9.79 9.65
N VAL A 71 -6.12 10.92 8.97
CA VAL A 71 -6.28 10.98 7.51
C VAL A 71 -4.94 11.01 6.79
N ILE A 72 -3.84 10.81 7.50
CA ILE A 72 -2.51 10.83 6.92
C ILE A 72 -1.99 9.42 6.70
N LEU A 73 -1.52 9.17 5.50
CA LEU A 73 -0.80 7.95 5.16
C LEU A 73 0.66 8.28 4.93
N GLU A 74 1.54 7.71 5.74
CA GLU A 74 2.98 7.79 5.52
C GLU A 74 3.44 6.49 4.88
N MET A 75 4.00 6.57 3.69
CA MET A 75 4.47 5.41 2.96
C MET A 75 5.99 5.42 2.93
N THR A 76 6.59 4.28 3.28
CA THR A 76 8.01 4.04 3.11
C THR A 76 8.17 2.80 2.27
N ALA A 77 9.15 2.81 1.38
CA ALA A 77 9.40 1.66 0.52
C ALA A 77 10.87 1.29 0.57
N ASP A 78 11.14 0.00 0.48
CA ASP A 78 12.49 -0.55 0.44
C ASP A 78 13.40 0.02 1.53
N CYS A 79 12.98 -0.15 2.78
CA CYS A 79 13.72 0.25 3.98
C CYS A 79 14.02 1.75 4.02
N GLY A 80 13.08 2.57 3.58
CA GLY A 80 13.20 4.02 3.68
C GLY A 80 13.88 4.70 2.52
N THR A 81 14.21 3.96 1.46
CA THR A 81 14.80 4.53 0.26
C THR A 81 13.83 5.50 -0.41
N ILE A 82 12.54 5.19 -0.34
CA ILE A 82 11.48 6.01 -0.93
C ILE A 82 10.47 6.31 0.17
N THR A 83 10.10 7.58 0.31
CA THR A 83 9.09 7.99 1.29
C THR A 83 8.08 8.93 0.64
N GLY A 84 6.86 8.89 1.15
CA GLY A 84 5.80 9.78 0.70
C GLY A 84 4.76 9.98 1.80
N ILE A 85 4.11 11.13 1.78
CA ILE A 85 3.04 11.46 2.71
C ILE A 85 1.82 11.85 1.89
N PHE A 86 0.68 11.22 2.21
CA PHE A 86 -0.55 11.40 1.46
C PHE A 86 -1.70 11.71 2.42
N GLU A 87 -2.57 12.61 2.02
CA GLU A 87 -3.78 12.89 2.77
C GLU A 87 -4.94 12.11 2.17
N LEU A 88 -5.63 11.35 3.02
CA LEU A 88 -6.77 10.55 2.62
C LEU A 88 -8.07 11.35 2.78
N PRO A 89 -9.11 11.02 2.02
CA PRO A 89 -10.39 11.71 2.15
C PRO A 89 -11.11 11.43 3.47
N GLU A 90 -10.74 10.32 4.14
CA GLU A 90 -11.34 9.96 5.43
C GLU A 90 -10.37 9.08 6.20
N ILE A 91 -10.65 8.89 7.49
CA ILE A 91 -9.83 8.04 8.35
C ILE A 91 -9.82 6.61 7.80
N ALA A 92 -8.62 6.04 7.69
CA ALA A 92 -8.48 4.68 7.20
C ALA A 92 -8.92 3.68 8.27
N GLU A 93 -9.99 2.94 7.99
CA GLU A 93 -10.50 1.93 8.90
C GLU A 93 -10.23 0.53 8.39
N LYS A 94 -10.07 0.37 7.09
CA LYS A 94 -9.92 -0.94 6.48
C LYS A 94 -8.99 -0.85 5.27
N PHE A 95 -7.98 -1.72 5.25
CA PHE A 95 -7.07 -1.82 4.13
C PHE A 95 -7.17 -3.23 3.57
N CYS A 96 -7.55 -3.36 2.31
CA CYS A 96 -7.77 -4.66 1.70
C CYS A 96 -6.93 -4.84 0.44
N MET A 97 -6.18 -5.93 0.40
CA MET A 97 -5.45 -6.35 -0.78
C MET A 97 -6.42 -6.98 -1.77
N GLU A 98 -6.22 -6.70 -3.05
CA GLU A 98 -7.06 -7.23 -4.11
C GLU A 98 -6.24 -8.04 -5.10
N LYS A 99 -6.86 -9.07 -5.64
CA LYS A 99 -6.25 -9.90 -6.67
C LYS A 99 -7.34 -10.26 -7.68
N ASN A 100 -7.06 -9.96 -8.96
CA ASN A 100 -8.01 -10.23 -10.05
C ASN A 100 -9.38 -9.59 -9.80
N GLY A 101 -9.39 -8.39 -9.22
CA GLY A 101 -10.62 -7.68 -8.93
C GLY A 101 -11.37 -8.14 -7.71
N SER A 102 -10.86 -9.14 -7.00
CA SER A 102 -11.51 -9.66 -5.79
C SER A 102 -10.65 -9.37 -4.57
N THR A 103 -11.31 -9.01 -3.46
CA THR A 103 -10.64 -8.84 -2.18
C THR A 103 -10.20 -10.21 -1.65
N TRP A 104 -8.93 -10.35 -1.32
CA TRP A 104 -8.44 -11.62 -0.80
C TRP A 104 -7.84 -11.51 0.61
N LYS A 105 -7.48 -10.32 1.05
CA LYS A 105 -6.92 -10.15 2.38
C LYS A 105 -7.15 -8.73 2.87
N CYS A 106 -7.59 -8.59 4.12
CA CYS A 106 -7.84 -7.30 4.74
C CYS A 106 -7.16 -7.16 6.09
N ALA A 107 -6.85 -5.93 6.43
CA ALA A 107 -6.35 -5.59 7.74
C ALA A 107 -7.07 -4.36 8.30
#